data_26c68c9fd18b149d91e36aeb0c5b6634
#
_entry.id   26c68c9fd18b149d91e36aeb0c5b6634
#
_cell.length_a   1.000
_cell.length_b   1.000
_cell.length_c   1.000
_cell.angle_alpha   90.00
_cell.angle_beta   90.00
_cell.angle_gamma   90.00
#
_symmetry.space_group_name_H-M   'P 1'
#
loop_
_entity.id
_entity.type
_entity.pdbx_description
1 polymer ?
#
loop_
_entity_poly.entity_id
_entity_poly.type
_entity_poly.pdbx_seq_one_letter_code
_entity_poly.pdbx_strand_id
1 'polypeptide(L)'
;PMELNMDGWGANAKYPHILGEPAASINRMYLKMKSELLPYTYSIAHEAVTGKPIVSAMFMYYPNAYALGKATQYQFMYGPNFLVAPIYQDTKMNKDTYADVRNGIYLPEGMWIDYFNGNCYEGGRIINNYDAPAWKLPVFVKSGAIIPMTYANNNPNQIKKDARVYEIYPTASSAFTEYDDDGWSTAYLKGEHATTEISTELDKNELTVNIAPTQGKFNGQVINKATELRINVTAQPKKVSAKVGKKKVKLREAKTLDEFNNGSNVYYYDAAPN
;
A
#
# COMPACT_ATOMS: atom_id res chain seq x y z
N PRO A 1 -1.94 10.18 -0.53
CA PRO A 1 -1.76 11.63 -0.39
C PRO A 1 -3.06 12.37 -0.62
N MET A 2 -3.26 13.40 0.16
CA MET A 2 -4.39 14.28 0.02
C MET A 2 -3.85 15.67 -0.27
N GLU A 3 -4.30 16.27 -1.36
CA GLU A 3 -4.02 17.67 -1.65
C GLU A 3 -5.20 18.51 -1.16
N LEU A 4 -4.92 19.44 -0.24
CA LEU A 4 -5.91 20.38 0.24
C LEU A 4 -5.63 21.73 -0.41
N ASN A 5 -6.57 22.18 -1.22
CA ASN A 5 -6.59 23.56 -1.68
C ASN A 5 -7.42 24.38 -0.68
N MET A 6 -6.71 25.11 0.19
CA MET A 6 -7.31 25.95 1.23
C MET A 6 -7.46 27.41 0.82
N ASP A 7 -7.18 27.74 -0.45
CA ASP A 7 -7.28 29.12 -0.94
C ASP A 7 -8.71 29.44 -1.39
N GLY A 8 -9.56 29.69 -0.42
CA GLY A 8 -10.93 30.17 -0.67
C GLY A 8 -11.06 31.64 -1.09
N TRP A 9 -9.96 32.40 -1.09
CA TRP A 9 -9.97 33.86 -1.28
C TRP A 9 -9.10 34.36 -2.43
N GLY A 10 -8.35 33.50 -3.06
CA GLY A 10 -7.39 33.89 -4.09
C GLY A 10 -7.77 33.44 -5.50
N ALA A 11 -7.33 34.23 -6.47
CA ALA A 11 -7.37 33.86 -7.89
C ALA A 11 -6.33 32.77 -8.27
N ASN A 12 -5.59 32.25 -7.28
CA ASN A 12 -4.51 31.29 -7.51
C ASN A 12 -5.08 29.88 -7.62
N ALA A 13 -5.24 29.41 -8.83
CA ALA A 13 -5.57 28.02 -9.06
C ALA A 13 -4.41 27.11 -8.59
N LYS A 14 -4.65 26.28 -7.58
CA LYS A 14 -3.67 25.35 -7.04
C LYS A 14 -3.94 23.91 -7.53
N TYR A 15 -4.13 23.78 -8.83
CA TYR A 15 -4.24 22.44 -9.40
C TYR A 15 -2.85 21.80 -9.51
N PRO A 16 -2.72 20.48 -9.30
CA PRO A 16 -1.43 19.79 -9.35
C PRO A 16 -0.62 20.08 -10.61
N HIS A 17 -1.28 20.25 -11.76
CA HIS A 17 -0.63 20.50 -13.04
C HIS A 17 -0.14 21.94 -13.24
N ILE A 18 -0.62 22.89 -12.44
CA ILE A 18 -0.22 24.32 -12.56
C ILE A 18 1.09 24.60 -11.84
N LEU A 19 1.49 23.76 -10.91
CA LEU A 19 2.70 23.96 -10.10
C LEU A 19 4.00 23.83 -10.92
N GLY A 20 3.91 23.39 -12.18
CA GLY A 20 5.08 23.16 -13.05
C GLY A 20 5.87 21.91 -12.64
N GLU A 21 6.95 21.65 -13.39
CA GLU A 21 7.85 20.55 -13.04
C GLU A 21 8.86 21.00 -11.96
N PRO A 22 9.31 20.10 -11.05
CA PRO A 22 8.96 18.67 -10.96
C PRO A 22 7.67 18.37 -10.18
N ALA A 23 7.01 19.39 -9.61
CA ALA A 23 5.86 19.20 -8.73
C ALA A 23 4.68 18.50 -9.44
N ALA A 24 4.42 18.82 -10.71
CA ALA A 24 3.36 18.21 -11.49
C ALA A 24 3.56 16.69 -11.66
N SER A 25 4.78 16.26 -11.97
CA SER A 25 5.13 14.83 -12.09
C SER A 25 5.08 14.11 -10.76
N ILE A 26 5.56 14.73 -9.68
CA ILE A 26 5.50 14.18 -8.32
C ILE A 26 4.03 14.00 -7.90
N ASN A 27 3.19 15.01 -8.06
CA ASN A 27 1.78 14.93 -7.74
C ASN A 27 1.07 13.82 -8.55
N ARG A 28 1.36 13.70 -9.84
CA ARG A 28 0.81 12.62 -10.68
C ARG A 28 1.16 11.24 -10.13
N MET A 29 2.41 11.03 -9.72
CA MET A 29 2.86 9.77 -9.11
C MET A 29 2.05 9.43 -7.85
N TYR A 30 1.92 10.39 -6.92
CA TYR A 30 1.19 10.16 -5.67
C TYR A 30 -0.33 10.03 -5.86
N LEU A 31 -0.91 10.72 -6.84
CA LEU A 31 -2.33 10.55 -7.18
C LEU A 31 -2.61 9.17 -7.78
N LYS A 32 -1.70 8.64 -8.61
CA LYS A 32 -1.78 7.25 -9.08
C LYS A 32 -1.70 6.27 -7.91
N MET A 33 -0.69 6.39 -7.06
CA MET A 33 -0.53 5.57 -5.85
C MET A 33 -1.79 5.62 -4.97
N LYS A 34 -2.38 6.82 -4.76
CA LYS A 34 -3.64 6.97 -4.02
C LYS A 34 -4.77 6.18 -4.67
N SER A 35 -4.91 6.23 -6.00
CA SER A 35 -5.95 5.50 -6.71
C SER A 35 -5.75 3.99 -6.64
N GLU A 36 -4.50 3.53 -6.71
CA GLU A 36 -4.15 2.12 -6.58
C GLU A 36 -4.44 1.57 -5.18
N LEU A 37 -4.20 2.35 -4.14
CA LEU A 37 -4.44 1.99 -2.74
C LEU A 37 -5.92 2.05 -2.32
N LEU A 38 -6.85 2.36 -3.21
CA LEU A 38 -8.24 2.57 -2.84
C LEU A 38 -8.87 1.34 -2.15
N PRO A 39 -8.67 0.08 -2.57
CA PRO A 39 -9.22 -1.07 -1.86
C PRO A 39 -8.67 -1.21 -0.42
N TYR A 40 -7.38 -0.94 -0.23
CA TYR A 40 -6.79 -0.89 1.11
C TYR A 40 -7.41 0.21 1.96
N THR A 41 -7.47 1.44 1.40
CA THR A 41 -8.06 2.59 2.08
C THR A 41 -9.51 2.33 2.47
N TYR A 42 -10.28 1.70 1.60
CA TYR A 42 -11.69 1.39 1.83
C TYR A 42 -11.86 0.36 2.95
N SER A 43 -11.01 -0.66 2.98
CA SER A 43 -11.01 -1.67 4.04
C SER A 43 -10.70 -1.07 5.42
N ILE A 44 -9.66 -0.22 5.52
CA ILE A 44 -9.33 0.44 6.79
C ILE A 44 -10.35 1.52 7.17
N ALA A 45 -11.04 2.13 6.20
CA ALA A 45 -12.16 3.05 6.45
C ALA A 45 -13.34 2.33 7.09
N HIS A 46 -13.62 1.09 6.69
CA HIS A 46 -14.62 0.27 7.34
C HIS A 46 -14.24 -0.01 8.81
N GLU A 47 -12.96 -0.30 9.10
CA GLU A 47 -12.50 -0.46 10.49
C GLU A 47 -12.64 0.82 11.31
N ALA A 48 -12.60 2.01 10.67
CA ALA A 48 -12.76 3.28 11.36
C ALA A 48 -14.15 3.45 12.01
N VAL A 49 -15.16 2.76 11.51
CA VAL A 49 -16.52 2.70 12.13
C VAL A 49 -16.46 2.08 13.53
N THR A 50 -15.49 1.22 13.78
CA THR A 50 -15.27 0.58 15.09
C THR A 50 -14.27 1.30 15.98
N GLY A 51 -13.83 2.50 15.59
CA GLY A 51 -12.94 3.34 16.38
C GLY A 51 -11.45 3.23 16.05
N LYS A 52 -11.07 2.61 14.93
CA LYS A 52 -9.68 2.58 14.44
C LYS A 52 -9.50 3.60 13.33
N PRO A 53 -8.95 4.80 13.59
CA PRO A 53 -8.80 5.83 12.56
C PRO A 53 -7.94 5.35 11.38
N ILE A 54 -8.27 5.81 10.17
CA ILE A 54 -7.48 5.54 8.96
C ILE A 54 -6.05 6.08 9.12
N VAL A 55 -5.94 7.30 9.64
CA VAL A 55 -4.67 7.93 10.00
C VAL A 55 -4.58 7.97 11.52
N SER A 56 -3.61 7.31 12.09
CA SER A 56 -3.49 7.09 13.53
C SER A 56 -2.16 7.61 14.07
N ALA A 57 -2.19 8.23 15.22
CA ALA A 57 -0.96 8.50 15.96
C ALA A 57 -0.25 7.18 16.29
N MET A 58 1.08 7.23 16.33
CA MET A 58 1.91 6.04 16.54
C MET A 58 1.53 5.26 17.80
N PHE A 59 1.18 5.94 18.89
CA PHE A 59 0.83 5.29 20.16
C PHE A 59 -0.43 4.42 20.11
N MET A 60 -1.29 4.62 19.10
CA MET A 60 -2.49 3.79 18.96
C MET A 60 -2.17 2.36 18.52
N TYR A 61 -1.05 2.18 17.82
CA TYR A 61 -0.55 0.87 17.40
C TYR A 61 0.62 0.38 18.26
N TYR A 62 1.43 1.29 18.78
CA TYR A 62 2.69 1.02 19.48
C TYR A 62 2.78 1.86 20.76
N PRO A 63 2.03 1.51 21.83
CA PRO A 63 2.00 2.31 23.07
C PRO A 63 3.26 2.15 23.90
N ASN A 64 4.35 2.79 23.49
CA ASN A 64 5.63 2.77 24.16
C ASN A 64 6.19 4.19 24.39
N ALA A 65 7.30 4.31 25.10
CA ALA A 65 7.87 5.63 25.46
C ALA A 65 8.21 6.50 24.27
N TYR A 66 8.64 5.93 23.13
CA TYR A 66 8.91 6.69 21.92
C TYR A 66 7.61 7.22 21.30
N ALA A 67 6.61 6.37 21.18
CA ALA A 67 5.34 6.69 20.52
C ALA A 67 4.46 7.64 21.33
N LEU A 68 4.61 7.64 22.66
CA LEU A 68 3.94 8.59 23.56
C LEU A 68 4.69 9.93 23.68
N GLY A 69 5.92 9.97 23.22
CA GLY A 69 6.79 11.13 23.30
C GLY A 69 6.85 11.97 22.01
N LYS A 70 7.74 12.97 22.02
CA LYS A 70 7.97 13.85 20.86
C LYS A 70 8.66 13.18 19.69
N ALA A 71 9.25 11.98 19.88
CA ALA A 71 9.97 11.25 18.81
C ALA A 71 9.09 10.90 17.61
N THR A 72 7.77 10.77 17.82
CA THR A 72 6.81 10.43 16.75
C THR A 72 5.84 11.54 16.40
N GLN A 73 6.10 12.78 16.87
CA GLN A 73 5.20 13.92 16.66
C GLN A 73 4.88 14.19 15.19
N TYR A 74 5.82 13.90 14.29
CA TYR A 74 5.70 14.18 12.85
C TYR A 74 5.74 12.91 12.01
N GLN A 75 5.15 11.84 12.53
CA GLN A 75 4.93 10.59 11.81
C GLN A 75 3.63 9.94 12.28
N PHE A 76 3.06 9.11 11.45
CA PHE A 76 1.77 8.47 11.71
C PHE A 76 1.67 7.12 11.02
N MET A 77 0.72 6.31 11.47
CA MET A 77 0.30 5.09 10.78
C MET A 77 -0.85 5.41 9.81
N TYR A 78 -0.76 4.86 8.61
CA TYR A 78 -1.88 4.81 7.65
C TYR A 78 -2.39 3.37 7.58
N GLY A 79 -3.45 3.10 8.35
CA GLY A 79 -3.86 1.76 8.70
C GLY A 79 -2.75 0.97 9.42
N PRO A 80 -2.87 -0.35 9.49
CA PRO A 80 -1.92 -1.19 10.23
C PRO A 80 -0.57 -1.40 9.52
N ASN A 81 -0.49 -1.13 8.21
CA ASN A 81 0.60 -1.58 7.36
C ASN A 81 1.61 -0.50 6.97
N PHE A 82 1.23 0.78 6.96
CA PHE A 82 2.11 1.86 6.52
C PHE A 82 2.48 2.80 7.67
N LEU A 83 3.76 3.10 7.78
CA LEU A 83 4.29 4.19 8.57
C LEU A 83 4.70 5.32 7.63
N VAL A 84 4.21 6.52 7.88
CA VAL A 84 4.48 7.71 7.07
C VAL A 84 5.17 8.75 7.94
N ALA A 85 6.33 9.25 7.50
CA ALA A 85 7.13 10.22 8.22
C ALA A 85 7.39 11.47 7.36
N PRO A 86 6.42 12.38 7.21
CA PRO A 86 6.56 13.58 6.39
C PRO A 86 7.77 14.44 6.80
N ILE A 87 8.30 15.18 5.84
CA ILE A 87 9.26 16.24 6.10
C ILE A 87 8.47 17.44 6.66
N TYR A 88 8.80 17.85 7.88
CA TYR A 88 8.03 18.85 8.65
C TYR A 88 8.83 20.11 9.00
N GLN A 89 10.12 20.09 8.75
CA GLN A 89 11.05 21.17 9.08
C GLN A 89 11.55 21.83 7.80
N ASP A 90 12.19 22.98 7.95
CA ASP A 90 12.88 23.65 6.86
C ASP A 90 13.86 22.66 6.21
N THR A 91 13.65 22.42 4.95
CA THR A 91 14.52 21.53 4.18
C THR A 91 15.83 22.24 3.87
N LYS A 92 16.92 21.50 3.93
CA LYS A 92 18.22 21.92 3.38
C LYS A 92 18.42 21.37 1.99
N MET A 93 17.32 21.25 1.27
CA MET A 93 17.29 20.66 -0.06
C MET A 93 18.30 21.32 -1.00
N ASN A 94 19.13 20.53 -1.62
CA ASN A 94 19.99 20.97 -2.71
C ASN A 94 19.12 21.36 -3.91
N LYS A 95 19.20 22.61 -4.37
CA LYS A 95 18.33 23.14 -5.42
C LYS A 95 18.60 22.54 -6.80
N ASP A 96 19.80 22.03 -7.02
CA ASP A 96 20.19 21.44 -8.31
C ASP A 96 19.83 19.96 -8.40
N THR A 97 19.97 19.23 -7.30
CA THR A 97 19.75 17.77 -7.25
C THR A 97 18.44 17.38 -6.57
N TYR A 98 17.75 18.31 -5.92
CA TYR A 98 16.57 18.08 -5.06
C TYR A 98 16.83 17.08 -3.92
N ALA A 99 18.11 16.82 -3.60
CA ALA A 99 18.49 15.94 -2.50
C ALA A 99 18.20 16.58 -1.15
N ASP A 100 17.67 15.82 -0.23
CA ASP A 100 17.43 16.18 1.17
C ASP A 100 17.47 14.96 2.06
N VAL A 101 17.48 15.15 3.38
CA VAL A 101 17.48 14.07 4.35
C VAL A 101 16.39 14.28 5.41
N ARG A 102 15.81 13.19 5.86
CA ARG A 102 14.88 13.17 6.99
C ARG A 102 15.55 12.51 8.20
N ASN A 103 15.59 13.22 9.30
CA ASN A 103 16.13 12.73 10.58
C ASN A 103 14.99 12.42 11.56
N GLY A 104 15.28 11.59 12.58
CA GLY A 104 14.38 11.33 13.67
C GLY A 104 13.12 10.53 13.24
N ILE A 105 13.26 9.51 12.42
CA ILE A 105 12.16 8.58 12.10
C ILE A 105 12.23 7.42 13.09
N TYR A 106 11.24 7.29 13.96
CA TYR A 106 11.12 6.14 14.85
C TYR A 106 10.45 4.98 14.09
N LEU A 107 11.15 3.89 13.95
CA LEU A 107 10.60 2.61 13.47
C LEU A 107 10.31 1.72 14.69
N PRO A 108 9.04 1.34 14.94
CA PRO A 108 8.68 0.39 15.98
C PRO A 108 9.34 -0.97 15.79
N GLU A 109 9.36 -1.80 16.84
CA GLU A 109 9.90 -3.16 16.76
C GLU A 109 9.34 -3.95 15.58
N GLY A 110 10.20 -4.80 14.99
CA GLY A 110 9.92 -5.56 13.79
C GLY A 110 10.74 -5.08 12.59
N MET A 111 10.45 -5.64 11.43
CA MET A 111 11.11 -5.28 10.18
C MET A 111 10.22 -4.33 9.37
N TRP A 112 10.81 -3.27 8.84
CA TRP A 112 10.18 -2.27 8.00
C TRP A 112 10.87 -2.20 6.65
N ILE A 113 10.11 -2.04 5.60
CA ILE A 113 10.60 -1.97 4.23
C ILE A 113 10.30 -0.57 3.68
N ASP A 114 11.29 0.12 3.15
CA ASP A 114 11.11 1.36 2.41
C ASP A 114 10.26 1.07 1.17
N TYR A 115 9.11 1.72 1.07
CA TYR A 115 8.14 1.46 0.02
C TYR A 115 8.67 1.76 -1.39
N PHE A 116 9.62 2.70 -1.52
CA PHE A 116 10.11 3.15 -2.82
C PHE A 116 11.36 2.42 -3.32
N ASN A 117 12.18 1.87 -2.43
CA ASN A 117 13.44 1.25 -2.83
C ASN A 117 13.64 -0.17 -2.30
N GLY A 118 12.68 -0.70 -1.52
CA GLY A 118 12.74 -2.05 -0.96
C GLY A 118 13.78 -2.26 0.14
N ASN A 119 14.50 -1.23 0.59
CA ASN A 119 15.49 -1.37 1.65
C ASN A 119 14.82 -1.78 2.96
N CYS A 120 15.41 -2.77 3.63
CA CYS A 120 14.92 -3.28 4.90
C CYS A 120 15.59 -2.59 6.07
N TYR A 121 14.79 -2.24 7.07
CA TYR A 121 15.21 -1.59 8.31
C TYR A 121 14.72 -2.40 9.52
N GLU A 122 15.63 -2.78 10.38
CA GLU A 122 15.27 -3.30 11.70
C GLU A 122 14.70 -2.16 12.55
N GLY A 123 13.53 -2.38 13.15
CA GLY A 123 12.87 -1.43 14.01
C GLY A 123 13.37 -1.44 15.47
N GLY A 124 12.59 -0.86 16.38
CA GLY A 124 12.95 -0.63 17.77
C GLY A 124 13.92 0.55 17.95
N ARG A 125 14.09 1.40 16.93
CA ARG A 125 15.07 2.48 16.94
C ARG A 125 14.63 3.72 16.15
N ILE A 126 15.36 4.80 16.35
CA ILE A 126 15.26 6.01 15.54
C ILE A 126 16.32 5.94 14.43
N ILE A 127 15.91 6.18 13.20
CA ILE A 127 16.83 6.33 12.06
C ILE A 127 17.03 7.80 11.71
N ASN A 128 18.25 8.11 11.29
CA ASN A 128 18.65 9.44 10.83
C ASN A 128 19.31 9.35 9.46
N ASN A 129 19.51 10.50 8.81
CA ASN A 129 20.10 10.61 7.49
C ASN A 129 19.37 9.75 6.44
N TYR A 130 18.05 9.59 6.62
CA TYR A 130 17.24 8.90 5.63
C TYR A 130 17.15 9.77 4.37
N ASP A 131 17.53 9.20 3.23
CA ASP A 131 17.49 9.89 1.95
C ASP A 131 16.05 10.19 1.53
N ALA A 132 15.71 11.47 1.48
CA ALA A 132 14.37 11.96 1.22
C ALA A 132 14.40 13.14 0.22
N PRO A 133 14.78 12.89 -1.05
CA PRO A 133 14.73 13.92 -2.07
C PRO A 133 13.30 14.47 -2.20
N ALA A 134 13.14 15.65 -2.78
CA ALA A 134 11.87 16.38 -2.81
C ALA A 134 10.65 15.58 -3.31
N TRP A 135 10.87 14.57 -4.13
CA TRP A 135 9.80 13.70 -4.63
C TRP A 135 9.39 12.60 -3.64
N LYS A 136 10.24 12.27 -2.66
CA LYS A 136 10.10 11.09 -1.82
C LYS A 136 9.50 11.43 -0.47
N LEU A 137 8.23 11.09 -0.27
CA LEU A 137 7.64 11.02 1.06
C LEU A 137 8.17 9.76 1.76
N PRO A 138 8.85 9.86 2.91
CA PRO A 138 9.26 8.68 3.66
C PRO A 138 8.06 7.81 4.06
N VAL A 139 7.94 6.65 3.41
CA VAL A 139 6.89 5.65 3.63
C VAL A 139 7.54 4.30 3.85
N PHE A 140 7.19 3.66 4.95
CA PHE A 140 7.67 2.32 5.29
C PHE A 140 6.49 1.37 5.39
N VAL A 141 6.68 0.18 4.86
CA VAL A 141 5.72 -0.92 4.95
C VAL A 141 6.20 -1.90 6.01
N LYS A 142 5.28 -2.35 6.85
CA LYS A 142 5.58 -3.36 7.85
C LYS A 142 5.80 -4.73 7.19
N SER A 143 6.82 -5.48 7.59
CA SER A 143 6.94 -6.89 7.22
C SER A 143 5.69 -7.66 7.65
N GLY A 144 5.15 -8.48 6.76
CA GLY A 144 3.88 -9.15 6.91
C GLY A 144 2.69 -8.38 6.32
N ALA A 145 2.90 -7.20 5.75
CA ALA A 145 1.81 -6.45 5.14
C ALA A 145 1.24 -7.18 3.92
N ILE A 146 -0.08 -7.17 3.83
CA ILE A 146 -0.87 -7.56 2.68
C ILE A 146 -1.73 -6.36 2.33
N ILE A 147 -1.56 -5.83 1.12
CA ILE A 147 -2.14 -4.56 0.70
C ILE A 147 -3.04 -4.81 -0.50
N PRO A 148 -4.37 -4.83 -0.34
CA PRO A 148 -5.29 -4.86 -1.47
C PRO A 148 -5.17 -3.58 -2.30
N MET A 149 -5.01 -3.74 -3.60
CA MET A 149 -4.83 -2.64 -4.54
C MET A 149 -5.69 -2.85 -5.79
N THR A 150 -5.81 -1.80 -6.56
CA THR A 150 -6.37 -1.83 -7.92
C THR A 150 -5.37 -1.22 -8.90
N TYR A 151 -5.67 -1.28 -10.19
CA TYR A 151 -4.87 -0.56 -11.18
C TYR A 151 -5.14 0.93 -11.13
N ALA A 152 -4.12 1.75 -11.41
CA ALA A 152 -4.25 3.20 -11.46
C ALA A 152 -5.38 3.62 -12.42
N ASN A 153 -6.19 4.57 -11.98
CA ASN A 153 -7.33 5.06 -12.75
C ASN A 153 -7.48 6.58 -12.55
N ASN A 154 -8.24 7.21 -13.42
CA ASN A 154 -8.46 8.65 -13.38
C ASN A 154 -9.61 9.06 -12.45
N ASN A 155 -10.50 8.15 -12.14
CA ASN A 155 -11.60 8.38 -11.20
C ASN A 155 -12.18 7.04 -10.71
N PRO A 156 -12.89 7.02 -9.56
CA PRO A 156 -13.43 5.80 -8.98
C PRO A 156 -14.36 4.99 -9.89
N ASN A 157 -15.05 5.63 -10.83
CA ASN A 157 -15.95 4.94 -11.76
C ASN A 157 -15.20 4.11 -12.81
N GLN A 158 -13.90 4.33 -12.97
CA GLN A 158 -13.04 3.60 -13.92
C GLN A 158 -12.31 2.43 -13.26
N ILE A 159 -12.55 2.17 -11.97
CA ILE A 159 -11.97 1.02 -11.28
C ILE A 159 -12.45 -0.27 -11.93
N LYS A 160 -11.50 -1.13 -12.29
CA LYS A 160 -11.81 -2.48 -12.77
C LYS A 160 -12.34 -3.32 -11.62
N LYS A 161 -13.67 -3.50 -11.57
CA LYS A 161 -14.31 -4.29 -10.51
C LYS A 161 -14.05 -5.80 -10.64
N ASP A 162 -13.68 -6.26 -11.84
CA ASP A 162 -13.34 -7.63 -12.18
C ASP A 162 -11.84 -7.97 -12.05
N ALA A 163 -11.06 -7.08 -11.45
CA ALA A 163 -9.65 -7.29 -11.19
C ALA A 163 -9.26 -6.82 -9.78
N ARG A 164 -8.25 -7.50 -9.19
CA ARG A 164 -7.69 -7.13 -7.90
C ARG A 164 -6.19 -7.42 -7.88
N VAL A 165 -5.44 -6.53 -7.26
CA VAL A 165 -4.01 -6.67 -7.01
C VAL A 165 -3.80 -6.82 -5.51
N TYR A 166 -2.94 -7.72 -5.08
CA TYR A 166 -2.47 -7.81 -3.70
C TYR A 166 -0.95 -7.66 -3.69
N GLU A 167 -0.48 -6.61 -3.04
CA GLU A 167 0.94 -6.42 -2.77
C GLU A 167 1.28 -7.04 -1.41
N ILE A 168 2.28 -7.91 -1.39
CA ILE A 168 2.56 -8.79 -0.25
C ILE A 168 4.03 -8.65 0.16
N TYR A 169 4.25 -8.42 1.45
CA TYR A 169 5.56 -8.35 2.10
C TYR A 169 5.71 -9.53 3.07
N PRO A 170 6.23 -10.68 2.63
CA PRO A 170 6.16 -11.91 3.39
C PRO A 170 6.85 -11.85 4.75
N THR A 171 6.25 -12.53 5.73
CA THR A 171 6.84 -12.87 7.02
C THR A 171 6.39 -14.29 7.41
N ALA A 172 6.71 -14.77 8.63
CA ALA A 172 6.36 -16.12 9.06
C ALA A 172 4.88 -16.44 8.85
N SER A 173 3.99 -15.55 9.28
CA SER A 173 2.57 -15.63 8.98
C SER A 173 1.92 -14.26 9.07
N SER A 174 0.96 -13.97 8.20
CA SER A 174 0.16 -12.75 8.28
C SER A 174 -1.19 -12.92 7.59
N ALA A 175 -2.13 -12.04 7.92
CA ALA A 175 -3.44 -11.99 7.27
C ALA A 175 -3.95 -10.55 7.20
N PHE A 176 -4.80 -10.30 6.20
CA PHE A 176 -5.54 -9.06 6.03
C PHE A 176 -6.93 -9.38 5.51
N THR A 177 -7.94 -8.71 6.04
CA THR A 177 -9.33 -8.84 5.56
C THR A 177 -9.67 -7.64 4.68
N GLU A 178 -9.83 -7.88 3.39
CA GLU A 178 -10.37 -6.90 2.45
C GLU A 178 -11.88 -6.77 2.66
N TYR A 179 -12.36 -5.54 2.69
CA TYR A 179 -13.78 -5.19 2.74
C TYR A 179 -14.23 -4.58 1.41
N ASP A 180 -15.46 -4.89 1.00
CA ASP A 180 -16.07 -4.36 -0.23
C ASP A 180 -17.59 -4.24 -0.05
N ASP A 181 -18.21 -3.21 -0.63
CA ASP A 181 -19.66 -3.00 -0.69
C ASP A 181 -20.05 -2.26 -1.98
N ASP A 182 -21.28 -1.76 -2.08
CA ASP A 182 -21.73 -1.06 -3.29
C ASP A 182 -21.10 0.32 -3.50
N GLY A 183 -20.49 0.90 -2.46
CA GLY A 183 -19.80 2.19 -2.47
C GLY A 183 -20.73 3.42 -2.54
N TRP A 184 -22.04 3.24 -2.45
CA TRP A 184 -23.01 4.32 -2.68
C TRP A 184 -24.07 4.43 -1.59
N SER A 185 -24.57 3.30 -1.11
CA SER A 185 -25.69 3.27 -0.19
C SER A 185 -25.25 3.01 1.24
N THR A 186 -26.22 3.09 2.16
CA THR A 186 -26.02 2.66 3.56
C THR A 186 -26.43 1.20 3.79
N ALA A 187 -26.56 0.40 2.73
CA ALA A 187 -26.98 -0.99 2.81
C ALA A 187 -26.03 -1.86 3.64
N TYR A 188 -24.73 -1.46 3.69
CA TYR A 188 -23.75 -2.10 4.56
C TYR A 188 -24.15 -2.11 6.04
N LEU A 189 -24.91 -1.13 6.53
CA LEU A 189 -25.46 -1.12 7.89
C LEU A 189 -26.46 -2.25 8.13
N LYS A 190 -26.99 -2.84 7.06
CA LYS A 190 -27.90 -3.99 7.09
C LYS A 190 -27.20 -5.31 6.74
N GLY A 191 -25.86 -5.29 6.68
CA GLY A 191 -25.04 -6.45 6.37
C GLY A 191 -24.83 -6.71 4.87
N GLU A 192 -25.20 -5.77 3.98
CA GLU A 192 -24.95 -5.89 2.54
C GLU A 192 -23.51 -5.44 2.21
N HIS A 193 -22.57 -6.27 2.57
CA HIS A 193 -21.15 -6.11 2.28
C HIS A 193 -20.50 -7.48 2.08
N ALA A 194 -19.27 -7.49 1.64
CA ALA A 194 -18.47 -8.69 1.47
C ALA A 194 -17.08 -8.51 2.07
N THR A 195 -16.51 -9.60 2.58
CA THR A 195 -15.14 -9.63 3.08
C THR A 195 -14.39 -10.78 2.45
N THR A 196 -13.12 -10.57 2.19
CA THR A 196 -12.18 -11.59 1.68
C THR A 196 -10.94 -11.59 2.55
N GLU A 197 -10.63 -12.71 3.17
CA GLU A 197 -9.37 -12.87 3.90
C GLU A 197 -8.26 -13.30 2.95
N ILE A 198 -7.14 -12.62 3.02
CA ILE A 198 -5.90 -12.97 2.36
C ILE A 198 -4.89 -13.28 3.45
N SER A 199 -4.27 -14.47 3.39
CA SER A 199 -3.28 -14.89 4.38
C SER A 199 -2.01 -15.40 3.71
N THR A 200 -0.90 -15.26 4.43
CA THR A 200 0.40 -15.78 4.00
C THR A 200 1.02 -16.61 5.09
N GLU A 201 1.74 -17.64 4.68
CA GLU A 201 2.56 -18.49 5.53
C GLU A 201 3.88 -18.76 4.84
N LEU A 202 4.98 -18.46 5.54
CA LEU A 202 6.33 -18.74 5.09
C LEU A 202 6.93 -19.82 5.99
N ASP A 203 7.00 -21.04 5.48
CA ASP A 203 7.71 -22.14 6.14
C ASP A 203 9.02 -22.41 5.41
N LYS A 204 10.14 -22.15 6.10
CA LYS A 204 11.50 -22.28 5.54
C LYS A 204 11.66 -21.44 4.25
N ASN A 205 11.55 -22.10 3.10
CA ASN A 205 11.71 -21.49 1.77
C ASN A 205 10.45 -21.63 0.90
N GLU A 206 9.32 -21.96 1.49
CA GLU A 206 8.04 -22.08 0.78
C GLU A 206 7.08 -21.01 1.30
N LEU A 207 6.72 -20.08 0.41
CA LEU A 207 5.68 -19.09 0.69
C LEU A 207 4.36 -19.58 0.12
N THR A 208 3.37 -19.71 0.97
CA THR A 208 1.98 -19.95 0.61
C THR A 208 1.17 -18.66 0.75
N VAL A 209 0.47 -18.28 -0.31
CA VAL A 209 -0.53 -17.21 -0.27
C VAL A 209 -1.90 -17.83 -0.46
N ASN A 210 -2.80 -17.63 0.48
CA ASN A 210 -4.17 -18.10 0.42
C ASN A 210 -5.14 -16.93 0.34
N ILE A 211 -6.05 -16.98 -0.63
CA ILE A 211 -7.18 -16.06 -0.76
C ILE A 211 -8.42 -16.89 -0.46
N ALA A 212 -9.03 -16.64 0.68
CA ALA A 212 -10.23 -17.37 1.11
C ALA A 212 -11.44 -17.02 0.24
N PRO A 213 -12.44 -17.90 0.17
CA PRO A 213 -13.71 -17.57 -0.45
C PRO A 213 -14.34 -16.33 0.19
N THR A 214 -14.76 -15.39 -0.64
CA THR A 214 -15.44 -14.16 -0.17
C THR A 214 -16.69 -14.50 0.62
N GLN A 215 -16.86 -13.88 1.78
CA GLN A 215 -18.01 -14.00 2.65
C GLN A 215 -18.91 -12.78 2.49
N GLY A 216 -20.23 -13.01 2.52
CA GLY A 216 -21.20 -11.94 2.33
C GLY A 216 -21.49 -11.62 0.87
N LYS A 217 -22.38 -10.67 0.66
CA LYS A 217 -22.81 -10.23 -0.67
C LYS A 217 -23.41 -8.83 -0.62
N PHE A 218 -23.33 -8.13 -1.74
CA PHE A 218 -23.96 -6.82 -1.91
C PHE A 218 -24.40 -6.63 -3.37
N ASN A 219 -25.23 -5.65 -3.63
CA ASN A 219 -25.72 -5.37 -4.97
C ASN A 219 -24.58 -4.87 -5.89
N GLY A 220 -24.46 -5.44 -7.08
CA GLY A 220 -23.40 -5.10 -8.05
C GLY A 220 -22.04 -5.76 -7.76
N GLN A 221 -21.99 -6.71 -6.83
CA GLN A 221 -20.76 -7.47 -6.56
C GLN A 221 -20.29 -8.26 -7.77
N VAL A 222 -19.01 -8.13 -8.12
CA VAL A 222 -18.34 -8.97 -9.11
C VAL A 222 -17.65 -10.13 -8.39
N ILE A 223 -18.14 -11.35 -8.64
CA ILE A 223 -17.68 -12.56 -7.95
C ILE A 223 -16.34 -13.06 -8.51
N ASN A 224 -16.21 -13.06 -9.84
CA ASN A 224 -15.00 -13.54 -10.50
C ASN A 224 -14.06 -12.39 -10.78
N LYS A 225 -12.94 -12.35 -10.08
CA LYS A 225 -11.92 -11.31 -10.26
C LYS A 225 -10.63 -11.93 -10.78
N ALA A 226 -10.05 -11.35 -11.82
CA ALA A 226 -8.66 -11.62 -12.17
C ALA A 226 -7.78 -11.15 -11.01
N THR A 227 -6.84 -11.99 -10.57
CA THR A 227 -6.02 -11.69 -9.40
C THR A 227 -4.55 -11.63 -9.78
N GLU A 228 -3.91 -10.51 -9.46
CA GLU A 228 -2.48 -10.30 -9.53
C GLU A 228 -1.89 -10.31 -8.13
N LEU A 229 -0.81 -11.07 -7.93
CA LEU A 229 -0.05 -11.08 -6.69
C LEU A 229 1.32 -10.44 -6.95
N ARG A 230 1.62 -9.34 -6.30
CA ARG A 230 2.94 -8.70 -6.26
C ARG A 230 3.61 -9.08 -4.97
N ILE A 231 4.56 -9.99 -5.05
CA ILE A 231 5.18 -10.57 -3.86
C ILE A 231 6.61 -10.07 -3.75
N ASN A 232 6.90 -9.31 -2.70
CA ASN A 232 8.24 -8.81 -2.41
C ASN A 232 9.11 -9.93 -1.86
N VAL A 233 10.02 -10.44 -2.68
CA VAL A 233 10.93 -11.53 -2.33
C VAL A 233 12.37 -11.12 -2.58
N THR A 234 13.31 -11.68 -1.83
CA THR A 234 14.74 -11.37 -1.92
C THR A 234 15.49 -12.22 -2.95
N ALA A 235 14.84 -13.22 -3.52
CA ALA A 235 15.45 -14.13 -4.49
C ALA A 235 14.40 -14.70 -5.44
N GLN A 236 14.84 -15.04 -6.66
CA GLN A 236 14.00 -15.68 -7.66
C GLN A 236 13.46 -17.02 -7.14
N PRO A 237 12.14 -17.25 -7.20
CA PRO A 237 11.55 -18.52 -6.80
C PRO A 237 11.96 -19.65 -7.75
N LYS A 238 12.37 -20.79 -7.19
CA LYS A 238 12.71 -21.98 -7.98
C LYS A 238 11.49 -22.63 -8.64
N LYS A 239 10.32 -22.41 -8.06
CA LYS A 239 9.05 -22.98 -8.52
C LYS A 239 7.90 -22.11 -8.09
N VAL A 240 6.98 -21.86 -9.02
CA VAL A 240 5.71 -21.17 -8.74
C VAL A 240 4.56 -22.12 -9.13
N SER A 241 3.55 -22.19 -8.28
CA SER A 241 2.35 -23.01 -8.54
C SER A 241 1.11 -22.30 -8.02
N ALA A 242 -0.02 -22.50 -8.67
CA ALA A 242 -1.30 -21.96 -8.25
C ALA A 242 -2.41 -23.01 -8.31
N LYS A 243 -3.44 -22.80 -7.49
CA LYS A 243 -4.68 -23.56 -7.49
C LYS A 243 -5.86 -22.59 -7.36
N VAL A 244 -6.96 -22.93 -8.02
CA VAL A 244 -8.25 -22.28 -7.83
C VAL A 244 -9.23 -23.34 -7.35
N GLY A 245 -9.61 -23.27 -6.09
CA GLY A 245 -10.27 -24.36 -5.39
C GLY A 245 -9.40 -25.62 -5.42
N LYS A 246 -9.94 -26.74 -5.92
CA LYS A 246 -9.19 -28.01 -6.05
C LYS A 246 -8.41 -28.15 -7.36
N LYS A 247 -8.58 -27.24 -8.33
CA LYS A 247 -7.96 -27.33 -9.65
C LYS A 247 -6.60 -26.66 -9.67
N LYS A 248 -5.57 -27.39 -10.13
CA LYS A 248 -4.26 -26.79 -10.43
C LYS A 248 -4.37 -25.89 -11.65
N VAL A 249 -3.78 -24.69 -11.55
CA VAL A 249 -3.62 -23.77 -12.67
C VAL A 249 -2.23 -23.97 -13.26
N LYS A 250 -2.16 -24.16 -14.57
CA LYS A 250 -0.87 -24.22 -15.28
C LYS A 250 -0.38 -22.78 -15.47
N LEU A 251 0.66 -22.42 -14.73
CA LEU A 251 1.34 -21.15 -14.90
C LEU A 251 2.45 -21.26 -15.95
N ARG A 252 2.67 -20.19 -16.72
CA ARG A 252 3.78 -19.99 -17.64
C ARG A 252 4.67 -18.87 -17.10
N GLU A 253 5.97 -19.04 -17.17
CA GLU A 253 6.92 -17.96 -16.90
C GLU A 253 6.94 -16.97 -18.06
N ALA A 254 6.70 -15.69 -17.77
CA ALA A 254 6.89 -14.59 -18.69
C ALA A 254 8.36 -14.15 -18.65
N LYS A 255 8.93 -13.83 -19.80
CA LYS A 255 10.33 -13.40 -19.90
C LYS A 255 10.49 -11.90 -19.76
N THR A 256 9.40 -11.15 -19.96
CA THR A 256 9.37 -9.70 -19.88
C THR A 256 8.11 -9.26 -19.14
N LEU A 257 8.16 -8.05 -18.58
CA LEU A 257 7.00 -7.42 -17.95
C LEU A 257 5.85 -7.25 -18.95
N ASP A 258 6.16 -7.02 -20.21
CA ASP A 258 5.16 -6.87 -21.27
C ASP A 258 4.43 -8.18 -21.56
N GLU A 259 5.16 -9.31 -21.57
CA GLU A 259 4.55 -10.64 -21.66
C GLU A 259 3.68 -10.98 -20.44
N PHE A 260 4.07 -10.52 -19.26
CA PHE A 260 3.29 -10.66 -18.04
C PHE A 260 2.00 -9.84 -18.11
N ASN A 261 2.09 -8.55 -18.44
CA ASN A 261 0.95 -7.65 -18.49
C ASN A 261 -0.11 -8.06 -19.54
N ASN A 262 0.30 -8.70 -20.62
CA ASN A 262 -0.58 -9.17 -21.69
C ASN A 262 -0.93 -10.67 -21.57
N GLY A 263 -0.42 -11.36 -20.54
CA GLY A 263 -0.61 -12.78 -20.31
C GLY A 263 -1.77 -13.09 -19.38
N SER A 264 -2.20 -14.36 -19.42
CA SER A 264 -3.08 -14.94 -18.40
C SER A 264 -2.43 -16.21 -17.85
N ASN A 265 -2.59 -16.45 -16.54
CA ASN A 265 -1.95 -17.56 -15.84
C ASN A 265 -0.43 -17.56 -16.03
N VAL A 266 0.18 -16.41 -15.85
CA VAL A 266 1.63 -16.18 -15.97
C VAL A 266 2.23 -15.73 -14.65
N TYR A 267 3.53 -15.95 -14.48
CA TYR A 267 4.32 -15.30 -13.46
C TYR A 267 5.57 -14.68 -14.08
N TYR A 268 6.07 -13.66 -13.44
CA TYR A 268 7.27 -12.93 -13.83
C TYR A 268 8.10 -12.64 -12.59
N TYR A 269 9.42 -12.79 -12.67
CA TYR A 269 10.33 -12.36 -11.62
C TYR A 269 11.07 -11.11 -12.08
N ASP A 270 10.86 -10.02 -11.35
CA ASP A 270 11.60 -8.78 -11.55
C ASP A 270 12.79 -8.75 -10.59
N ALA A 271 14.00 -8.76 -11.13
CA ALA A 271 15.23 -8.66 -10.36
C ALA A 271 15.66 -7.21 -10.09
N ALA A 272 15.02 -6.24 -10.75
CA ALA A 272 15.30 -4.83 -10.53
C ALA A 272 14.66 -4.37 -9.22
N PRO A 273 15.36 -3.61 -8.37
CA PRO A 273 14.71 -2.93 -7.26
C PRO A 273 13.70 -1.92 -7.81
N ASN A 274 12.54 -1.88 -7.19
CA ASN A 274 11.49 -0.90 -7.53
C ASN A 274 11.95 0.53 -7.31
#